data_84c0cbbbd15c09a5814190bea02948e8
#
_entry.id   84c0cbbbd15c09a5814190bea02948e8
#
_cell.length_a   1.000
_cell.length_b   1.000
_cell.length_c   1.000
_cell.angle_alpha   90.00
_cell.angle_beta   90.00
_cell.angle_gamma   90.00
#
_symmetry.space_group_name_H-M   'P 1'
#
loop_
_entity.id
_entity.type
_entity.pdbx_description
1 polymer ?
#
loop_
_entity_poly.entity_id
_entity_poly.type
_entity_poly.pdbx_seq_one_letter_code
_entity_poly.pdbx_strand_id
1 'polypeptide(L)'
;MSRAFDLKDFKLLAETRFEKKEIHRGYAMRTMHVDVGARTMKEKPVSEEMKAKFVGGKGFGLRLLWDATRPETRWDDPENEIVVAMGPVCGNTNYPGSGKSLVVSLSPMTGVPIDSNVGGYFGPYLKFGGWDALELQGKADVETIVFIDNVEGFVRFYESPAGLQEDTHLLADELTRAFAGSGASDDPTELQAISVISAGRGADHSPMGVLNFSLYDRRRDGIRVKQAGRGGIGTVLRNKKIRAVVVRYKGVGQNSNDAADPAAVQRLGLKLHREIVQNDDKQCKMRRQGTAHLMEVMNDYDLLPTKNHKYGQDPRGPELASWVWEKLFSQHLPDGCWFGCTMACAHAVDGFELQTGPYKGQKVCVDGPEYETAAGVGSNLYVYEPEGILELNFYCDTYGIDTISFGTMTGFLMECWELGVLTPERTDGIDLSWGNWKGAAQILHDLADGKRFGVLAGKGVKFLSEYFASEYGADARLMKDIALHGKGLEQSEYISKESLAQQGGYYLTNKGPQHDEAWLIFMDMVNNKLPTFEAKAEALHYFPMFRTWFGLQGLCKLPWNDIEPADNAKWPESNKVQIGRASCRERVYHPV
;
A
#
# COMPACT_ATOMS: atom_id res chain seq x y z
N MET A 1 29.76 -5.62 4.45
CA MET A 1 28.91 -6.83 4.53
C MET A 1 28.19 -6.74 5.86
N SER A 2 26.85 -6.67 5.88
CA SER A 2 26.06 -6.77 7.10
C SER A 2 26.33 -8.13 7.75
N ARG A 3 26.30 -8.19 9.08
CA ARG A 3 26.40 -9.45 9.84
C ARG A 3 25.17 -10.28 9.47
N ALA A 4 25.34 -11.48 8.98
CA ALA A 4 24.23 -12.41 8.80
C ALA A 4 23.69 -12.82 10.19
N PHE A 5 22.43 -12.51 10.48
CA PHE A 5 21.75 -12.96 11.70
C PHE A 5 21.26 -14.40 11.54
N ASP A 6 21.28 -15.15 12.64
CA ASP A 6 20.70 -16.48 12.79
C ASP A 6 19.63 -16.41 13.89
N LEU A 7 18.65 -17.29 13.90
CA LEU A 7 17.56 -17.29 14.88
C LEU A 7 18.06 -17.31 16.35
N LYS A 8 19.24 -17.90 16.62
CA LYS A 8 19.91 -17.88 17.95
C LYS A 8 20.37 -16.50 18.41
N ASP A 9 20.52 -15.52 17.48
CA ASP A 9 20.91 -14.16 17.82
C ASP A 9 19.73 -13.34 18.37
N PHE A 10 18.51 -13.87 18.26
CA PHE A 10 17.28 -13.24 18.73
C PHE A 10 16.91 -13.78 20.11
N LYS A 11 16.82 -12.90 21.11
CA LYS A 11 16.42 -13.28 22.46
C LYS A 11 14.92 -13.54 22.51
N LEU A 12 14.52 -14.78 22.79
CA LEU A 12 13.13 -15.17 22.98
C LEU A 12 12.57 -14.51 24.27
N LEU A 13 11.47 -13.79 24.13
CA LEU A 13 10.74 -13.14 25.24
C LEU A 13 9.53 -13.94 25.69
N ALA A 14 8.77 -14.51 24.73
CA ALA A 14 7.60 -15.34 25.01
C ALA A 14 7.25 -16.25 23.81
N GLU A 15 6.54 -17.34 24.08
CA GLU A 15 5.97 -18.25 23.06
C GLU A 15 4.54 -18.58 23.45
N THR A 16 3.64 -18.61 22.46
CA THR A 16 2.28 -19.17 22.58
C THR A 16 2.07 -20.16 21.44
N ARG A 17 1.59 -21.37 21.77
CA ARG A 17 1.25 -22.38 20.78
C ARG A 17 -0.23 -22.29 20.42
N PHE A 18 -0.56 -22.67 19.18
CA PHE A 18 -1.94 -22.76 18.70
C PHE A 18 -2.16 -24.03 17.88
N GLU A 19 -3.40 -24.49 17.86
CA GLU A 19 -3.80 -25.58 16.98
C GLU A 19 -4.01 -25.08 15.57
N LYS A 20 -3.50 -25.84 14.58
CA LYS A 20 -3.77 -25.57 13.18
C LYS A 20 -5.22 -25.88 12.87
N LYS A 21 -5.88 -24.97 12.18
CA LYS A 21 -7.25 -25.16 11.68
C LYS A 21 -7.27 -25.05 10.18
N GLU A 22 -8.03 -25.94 9.56
CA GLU A 22 -8.30 -25.89 8.14
C GLU A 22 -9.23 -24.74 7.81
N ILE A 23 -9.08 -24.18 6.63
CA ILE A 23 -10.01 -23.23 6.06
C ILE A 23 -11.20 -24.00 5.51
N HIS A 24 -12.41 -23.51 5.74
CA HIS A 24 -13.61 -24.03 5.14
C HIS A 24 -14.34 -22.95 4.35
N ARG A 25 -14.54 -23.18 3.07
CA ARG A 25 -15.21 -22.23 2.15
C ARG A 25 -14.68 -20.80 2.24
N GLY A 26 -13.35 -20.67 2.28
CA GLY A 26 -12.66 -19.38 2.34
C GLY A 26 -12.53 -18.77 3.75
N TYR A 27 -12.97 -19.44 4.82
CA TYR A 27 -12.92 -18.94 6.18
C TYR A 27 -12.25 -19.90 7.16
N ALA A 28 -11.46 -19.36 8.08
CA ALA A 28 -10.92 -20.07 9.24
C ALA A 28 -11.81 -19.93 10.47
N MET A 29 -12.79 -19.02 10.45
CA MET A 29 -13.72 -18.70 11.53
C MET A 29 -13.02 -18.26 12.81
N ARG A 30 -11.82 -17.67 12.70
CA ARG A 30 -11.05 -17.10 13.82
C ARG A 30 -10.09 -16.04 13.39
N THR A 31 -9.75 -15.14 14.33
CA THR A 31 -8.69 -14.15 14.20
C THR A 31 -7.59 -14.40 15.23
N MET A 32 -6.38 -13.92 14.93
CA MET A 32 -5.23 -13.96 15.80
C MET A 32 -5.05 -12.60 16.47
N HIS A 33 -5.36 -12.49 17.75
CA HIS A 33 -5.13 -11.29 18.55
C HIS A 33 -3.77 -11.39 19.25
N VAL A 34 -2.86 -10.47 18.93
CA VAL A 34 -1.51 -10.39 19.48
C VAL A 34 -1.38 -9.09 20.28
N ASP A 35 -1.25 -9.20 21.58
CA ASP A 35 -0.89 -8.08 22.45
C ASP A 35 0.63 -8.05 22.65
N VAL A 36 1.28 -7.06 22.05
CA VAL A 36 2.75 -6.96 22.09
C VAL A 36 3.26 -6.44 23.43
N GLY A 37 2.45 -5.69 24.19
CA GLY A 37 2.78 -5.23 25.54
C GLY A 37 2.77 -6.38 26.53
N ALA A 38 1.73 -7.20 26.49
CA ALA A 38 1.59 -8.39 27.33
C ALA A 38 2.38 -9.60 26.80
N ARG A 39 2.84 -9.55 25.54
CA ARG A 39 3.51 -10.67 24.83
C ARG A 39 2.64 -11.93 24.81
N THR A 40 1.37 -11.76 24.47
CA THR A 40 0.39 -12.86 24.43
C THR A 40 -0.28 -12.95 23.07
N MET A 41 -0.68 -14.16 22.70
CA MET A 41 -1.55 -14.41 21.57
C MET A 41 -2.82 -15.11 22.03
N LYS A 42 -3.96 -14.68 21.52
CA LYS A 42 -5.29 -15.28 21.78
C LYS A 42 -6.03 -15.49 20.46
N GLU A 43 -6.75 -16.59 20.36
CA GLU A 43 -7.72 -16.80 19.30
C GLU A 43 -9.02 -16.07 19.66
N LYS A 44 -9.57 -15.31 18.72
CA LYS A 44 -10.92 -14.75 18.82
C LYS A 44 -11.81 -15.41 17.76
N PRO A 45 -13.03 -15.87 18.08
CA PRO A 45 -13.92 -16.48 17.11
C PRO A 45 -14.50 -15.44 16.15
N VAL A 46 -14.62 -15.80 14.88
CA VAL A 46 -15.45 -15.08 13.90
C VAL A 46 -16.85 -15.69 13.95
N SER A 47 -17.87 -14.92 14.32
CA SER A 47 -19.26 -15.40 14.36
C SER A 47 -19.86 -15.46 12.94
N GLU A 48 -20.90 -16.31 12.77
CA GLU A 48 -21.68 -16.33 11.53
C GLU A 48 -22.33 -14.96 11.24
N GLU A 49 -22.73 -14.22 12.29
CA GLU A 49 -23.24 -12.86 12.13
C GLU A 49 -22.17 -11.90 11.59
N MET A 50 -20.95 -11.94 12.14
CA MET A 50 -19.82 -11.14 11.66
C MET A 50 -19.51 -11.47 10.19
N LYS A 51 -19.42 -12.75 9.86
CA LYS A 51 -19.21 -13.23 8.50
C LYS A 51 -20.31 -12.75 7.53
N ALA A 52 -21.58 -12.86 7.94
CA ALA A 52 -22.72 -12.47 7.10
C ALA A 52 -22.80 -10.96 6.86
N LYS A 53 -22.46 -10.13 7.86
CA LYS A 53 -22.53 -8.66 7.77
C LYS A 53 -21.31 -8.04 7.12
N PHE A 54 -20.11 -8.53 7.42
CA PHE A 54 -18.84 -7.88 7.06
C PHE A 54 -18.02 -8.64 6.02
N VAL A 55 -18.39 -9.86 5.67
CA VAL A 55 -17.79 -10.73 4.65
C VAL A 55 -16.33 -11.09 4.93
N GLY A 56 -15.41 -10.13 5.07
CA GLY A 56 -13.98 -10.33 5.26
C GLY A 56 -13.21 -9.05 4.97
N GLY A 57 -11.89 -9.13 4.82
CA GLY A 57 -11.04 -8.03 4.40
C GLY A 57 -11.33 -6.71 5.10
N LYS A 58 -11.68 -5.67 4.34
CA LYS A 58 -12.00 -4.34 4.89
C LYS A 58 -13.10 -4.39 5.94
N GLY A 59 -14.14 -5.21 5.75
CA GLY A 59 -15.25 -5.32 6.69
C GLY A 59 -14.82 -5.89 8.04
N PHE A 60 -14.03 -6.97 8.03
CA PHE A 60 -13.45 -7.52 9.26
C PHE A 60 -12.51 -6.52 9.93
N GLY A 61 -11.61 -5.90 9.13
CA GLY A 61 -10.67 -4.92 9.67
C GLY A 61 -11.35 -3.77 10.40
N LEU A 62 -12.39 -3.17 9.80
CA LEU A 62 -13.14 -2.08 10.43
C LEU A 62 -13.94 -2.54 11.65
N ARG A 63 -14.53 -3.74 11.60
CA ARG A 63 -15.29 -4.29 12.73
C ARG A 63 -14.39 -4.59 13.94
N LEU A 64 -13.24 -5.20 13.72
CA LEU A 64 -12.28 -5.52 14.78
C LEU A 64 -11.71 -4.24 15.39
N LEU A 65 -11.32 -3.25 14.58
CA LEU A 65 -10.87 -1.95 15.07
C LEU A 65 -11.97 -1.24 15.90
N TRP A 66 -13.23 -1.31 15.46
CA TRP A 66 -14.36 -0.75 16.20
C TRP A 66 -14.53 -1.39 17.58
N ASP A 67 -14.39 -2.71 17.66
CA ASP A 67 -14.50 -3.44 18.92
C ASP A 67 -13.33 -3.18 19.88
N ALA A 68 -12.16 -2.85 19.33
CA ALA A 68 -10.94 -2.57 20.09
C ALA A 68 -10.85 -1.13 20.62
N THR A 69 -11.53 -0.18 19.99
CA THR A 69 -11.37 1.26 20.24
C THR A 69 -12.61 1.90 20.86
N ARG A 70 -12.41 3.08 21.44
CA ARG A 70 -13.46 3.96 21.97
C ARG A 70 -13.38 5.31 21.24
N PRO A 71 -14.39 6.20 21.34
CA PRO A 71 -14.37 7.51 20.70
C PRO A 71 -13.15 8.35 21.05
N GLU A 72 -12.58 8.16 22.25
CA GLU A 72 -11.42 8.92 22.76
C GLU A 72 -10.08 8.28 22.35
N THR A 73 -10.10 7.05 21.85
CA THR A 73 -8.86 6.34 21.47
C THR A 73 -8.13 7.11 20.36
N ARG A 74 -6.87 7.35 20.61
CA ARG A 74 -5.96 8.02 19.65
C ARG A 74 -5.12 6.99 18.90
N TRP A 75 -4.51 7.40 17.80
CA TRP A 75 -3.68 6.55 16.96
C TRP A 75 -2.45 5.98 17.71
N ASP A 76 -1.93 6.70 18.71
CA ASP A 76 -0.74 6.38 19.52
C ASP A 76 -1.04 5.62 20.81
N ASP A 77 -2.32 5.42 21.14
CA ASP A 77 -2.73 4.65 22.31
C ASP A 77 -2.48 3.15 22.13
N PRO A 78 -2.15 2.43 23.21
CA PRO A 78 -2.00 0.96 23.17
C PRO A 78 -3.24 0.23 22.65
N GLU A 79 -4.44 0.74 22.92
CA GLU A 79 -5.74 0.18 22.52
C GLU A 79 -5.97 0.24 21.01
N ASN A 80 -5.37 1.23 20.31
CA ASN A 80 -5.43 1.25 18.85
C ASN A 80 -4.85 -0.05 18.30
N GLU A 81 -5.50 -0.65 17.32
CA GLU A 81 -5.04 -1.86 16.66
C GLU A 81 -4.54 -1.59 15.25
N ILE A 82 -3.58 -2.41 14.80
CA ILE A 82 -3.32 -2.64 13.38
C ILE A 82 -3.94 -3.99 13.03
N VAL A 83 -4.97 -3.96 12.21
CA VAL A 83 -5.63 -5.19 11.76
C VAL A 83 -5.21 -5.51 10.33
N VAL A 84 -4.63 -6.69 10.11
CA VAL A 84 -4.35 -7.23 8.77
C VAL A 84 -5.41 -8.28 8.47
N ALA A 85 -6.40 -7.94 7.65
CA ALA A 85 -7.56 -8.78 7.38
C ALA A 85 -7.58 -9.31 5.95
N MET A 86 -7.97 -10.58 5.80
CA MET A 86 -8.10 -11.27 4.52
C MET A 86 -9.56 -11.55 4.20
N GLY A 87 -9.89 -11.50 2.91
CA GLY A 87 -11.20 -11.93 2.44
C GLY A 87 -11.24 -13.42 2.09
N PRO A 88 -12.43 -13.96 1.80
CA PRO A 88 -12.59 -15.39 1.49
C PRO A 88 -11.91 -15.84 0.20
N VAL A 89 -11.63 -14.92 -0.73
CA VAL A 89 -10.92 -15.23 -2.00
C VAL A 89 -9.41 -15.05 -1.85
N CYS A 90 -8.94 -14.43 -0.75
CA CYS A 90 -7.52 -14.13 -0.55
C CYS A 90 -6.65 -15.39 -0.72
N GLY A 91 -5.62 -15.26 -1.55
CA GLY A 91 -4.64 -16.32 -1.81
C GLY A 91 -5.06 -17.38 -2.84
N ASN A 92 -6.27 -17.31 -3.41
CA ASN A 92 -6.68 -18.27 -4.44
C ASN A 92 -5.85 -18.10 -5.73
N THR A 93 -5.06 -19.12 -6.09
CA THR A 93 -4.15 -19.06 -7.24
C THR A 93 -4.85 -19.28 -8.60
N ASN A 94 -6.10 -19.72 -8.60
CA ASN A 94 -6.90 -19.89 -9.82
C ASN A 94 -7.59 -18.62 -10.30
N TYR A 95 -7.55 -17.52 -9.51
CA TYR A 95 -8.24 -16.28 -9.82
C TYR A 95 -7.29 -15.08 -9.75
N PRO A 96 -7.17 -14.25 -10.82
CA PRO A 96 -6.25 -13.12 -10.82
C PRO A 96 -6.68 -12.04 -9.81
N GLY A 97 -5.70 -11.38 -9.21
CA GLY A 97 -5.94 -10.31 -8.24
C GLY A 97 -6.30 -10.75 -6.82
N SER A 98 -6.23 -12.05 -6.50
CA SER A 98 -6.65 -12.63 -5.20
C SER A 98 -5.63 -12.51 -4.07
N GLY A 99 -4.46 -11.94 -4.29
CA GLY A 99 -3.38 -11.87 -3.28
C GLY A 99 -3.45 -10.63 -2.38
N LYS A 100 -4.64 -10.10 -2.08
CA LYS A 100 -4.76 -8.84 -1.33
C LYS A 100 -5.18 -9.03 0.13
N SER A 101 -4.53 -8.23 0.99
CA SER A 101 -4.93 -8.00 2.38
C SER A 101 -5.34 -6.55 2.57
N LEU A 102 -6.19 -6.30 3.54
CA LEU A 102 -6.59 -4.96 3.96
C LEU A 102 -5.98 -4.69 5.33
N VAL A 103 -5.22 -3.61 5.43
CA VAL A 103 -4.67 -3.15 6.72
C VAL A 103 -5.51 -2.00 7.22
N VAL A 104 -5.99 -2.08 8.45
CA VAL A 104 -6.89 -1.08 9.05
C VAL A 104 -6.32 -0.64 10.40
N SER A 105 -6.37 0.67 10.68
CA SER A 105 -5.94 1.28 11.95
C SER A 105 -6.51 2.68 12.09
N LEU A 106 -6.33 3.33 13.24
CA LEU A 106 -6.48 4.79 13.35
C LEU A 106 -5.25 5.49 12.76
N SER A 107 -5.48 6.48 11.91
CA SER A 107 -4.42 7.20 11.21
C SER A 107 -3.78 8.29 12.07
N PRO A 108 -2.45 8.38 12.14
CA PRO A 108 -1.76 9.53 12.76
C PRO A 108 -1.92 10.84 11.97
N MET A 109 -2.28 10.74 10.69
CA MET A 109 -2.47 11.90 9.80
C MET A 109 -3.85 12.51 9.96
N THR A 110 -4.90 11.69 10.03
CA THR A 110 -6.29 12.13 9.96
C THR A 110 -7.06 11.98 11.27
N GLY A 111 -6.56 11.17 12.21
CA GLY A 111 -7.24 10.85 13.47
C GLY A 111 -8.49 9.96 13.31
N VAL A 112 -8.75 9.45 12.10
CA VAL A 112 -9.91 8.59 11.82
C VAL A 112 -9.47 7.20 11.35
N PRO A 113 -10.38 6.20 11.33
CA PRO A 113 -10.08 4.90 10.74
C PRO A 113 -9.64 5.03 9.29
N ILE A 114 -8.54 4.36 8.96
CA ILE A 114 -8.01 4.26 7.59
C ILE A 114 -7.85 2.80 7.21
N ASP A 115 -8.04 2.51 5.93
CA ASP A 115 -7.69 1.22 5.35
C ASP A 115 -6.71 1.40 4.18
N SER A 116 -5.82 0.45 4.04
CA SER A 116 -4.88 0.38 2.92
C SER A 116 -4.82 -1.04 2.36
N ASN A 117 -4.90 -1.15 1.04
CA ASN A 117 -4.90 -2.44 0.33
C ASN A 117 -3.46 -2.79 -0.05
N VAL A 118 -3.00 -4.00 0.27
CA VAL A 118 -1.63 -4.42 0.02
C VAL A 118 -1.56 -5.79 -0.65
N GLY A 119 -0.60 -5.96 -1.57
CA GLY A 119 -0.19 -7.25 -2.13
C GLY A 119 0.88 -7.94 -1.29
N GLY A 120 1.57 -8.90 -1.88
CA GLY A 120 2.62 -9.67 -1.21
C GLY A 120 2.10 -10.98 -0.62
N TYR A 121 2.96 -11.69 0.09
CA TYR A 121 2.67 -13.06 0.52
C TYR A 121 2.15 -13.17 1.95
N PHE A 122 2.31 -12.14 2.77
CA PHE A 122 2.00 -12.19 4.19
C PHE A 122 0.54 -12.58 4.47
N GLY A 123 -0.42 -11.85 3.87
CA GLY A 123 -1.84 -12.12 4.09
C GLY A 123 -2.27 -13.52 3.62
N PRO A 124 -1.96 -13.94 2.37
CA PRO A 124 -2.19 -15.31 1.95
C PRO A 124 -1.57 -16.37 2.87
N TYR A 125 -0.33 -16.17 3.35
CA TYR A 125 0.33 -17.12 4.26
C TYR A 125 -0.34 -17.17 5.63
N LEU A 126 -0.81 -16.04 6.13
CA LEU A 126 -1.60 -15.98 7.35
C LEU A 126 -2.95 -16.69 7.15
N LYS A 127 -3.62 -16.42 6.01
CA LYS A 127 -4.88 -17.06 5.65
C LYS A 127 -4.76 -18.58 5.61
N PHE A 128 -3.77 -19.09 4.88
CA PHE A 128 -3.54 -20.55 4.75
C PHE A 128 -3.09 -21.19 6.07
N GLY A 129 -2.53 -20.40 6.99
CA GLY A 129 -2.28 -20.82 8.38
C GLY A 129 -3.53 -20.96 9.23
N GLY A 130 -4.72 -20.71 8.66
CA GLY A 130 -6.01 -20.85 9.35
C GLY A 130 -6.43 -19.61 10.13
N TRP A 131 -6.23 -18.40 9.57
CA TRP A 131 -6.59 -17.13 10.21
C TRP A 131 -7.32 -16.22 9.23
N ASP A 132 -8.39 -15.56 9.68
CA ASP A 132 -9.14 -14.58 8.89
C ASP A 132 -8.61 -13.16 9.06
N ALA A 133 -7.97 -12.86 10.19
CA ALA A 133 -7.25 -11.62 10.44
C ALA A 133 -6.17 -11.78 11.51
N LEU A 134 -5.19 -10.87 11.49
CA LEU A 134 -4.24 -10.59 12.56
C LEU A 134 -4.56 -9.24 13.16
N GLU A 135 -4.69 -9.18 14.48
CA GLU A 135 -4.92 -7.98 15.28
C GLU A 135 -3.67 -7.71 16.12
N LEU A 136 -2.97 -6.59 15.89
CA LEU A 136 -1.78 -6.18 16.64
C LEU A 136 -2.14 -5.05 17.60
N GLN A 137 -2.21 -5.31 18.88
CA GLN A 137 -2.58 -4.38 19.95
C GLN A 137 -1.47 -4.26 21.01
N GLY A 138 -1.60 -3.30 21.90
CA GLY A 138 -0.62 -3.03 22.95
C GLY A 138 0.56 -2.17 22.45
N LYS A 139 1.51 -1.95 23.33
CA LYS A 139 2.77 -1.27 23.05
C LYS A 139 3.88 -1.99 23.82
N ALA A 140 4.90 -2.46 23.11
CA ALA A 140 6.00 -3.19 23.71
C ALA A 140 6.90 -2.26 24.53
N ASP A 141 7.58 -2.80 25.53
CA ASP A 141 8.59 -2.10 26.34
C ASP A 141 9.93 -1.98 25.59
N VAL A 142 10.26 -2.99 24.78
CA VAL A 142 11.46 -3.05 23.92
C VAL A 142 11.08 -3.24 22.45
N GLU A 143 11.99 -2.93 21.53
CA GLU A 143 11.81 -3.23 20.11
C GLU A 143 11.60 -4.74 19.92
N THR A 144 10.44 -5.10 19.39
CA THR A 144 9.96 -6.49 19.37
C THR A 144 9.73 -6.98 17.94
N ILE A 145 10.13 -8.21 17.67
CA ILE A 145 9.80 -8.96 16.47
C ILE A 145 8.78 -10.03 16.84
N VAL A 146 7.67 -10.09 16.12
CA VAL A 146 6.64 -11.12 16.28
C VAL A 146 6.83 -12.16 15.17
N PHE A 147 7.07 -13.41 15.51
CA PHE A 147 7.19 -14.50 14.55
C PHE A 147 6.01 -15.45 14.64
N ILE A 148 5.24 -15.54 13.56
CA ILE A 148 4.08 -16.42 13.41
C ILE A 148 4.50 -17.61 12.53
N ASP A 149 4.63 -18.76 13.13
CA ASP A 149 4.98 -19.99 12.42
C ASP A 149 3.74 -20.85 12.19
N ASN A 150 3.16 -20.76 11.00
CA ASN A 150 2.02 -21.57 10.60
C ASN A 150 2.42 -23.02 10.20
N VAL A 151 3.72 -23.31 10.11
CA VAL A 151 4.21 -24.68 9.85
C VAL A 151 4.24 -25.48 11.15
N GLU A 152 4.75 -24.89 12.24
CA GLU A 152 4.91 -25.53 13.54
C GLU A 152 3.80 -25.21 14.55
N GLY A 153 2.99 -24.16 14.30
CA GLY A 153 1.85 -23.78 15.14
C GLY A 153 2.24 -23.01 16.41
N PHE A 154 2.99 -21.92 16.26
CA PHE A 154 3.31 -21.03 17.38
C PHE A 154 3.45 -19.56 16.97
N VAL A 155 3.32 -18.68 17.96
CA VAL A 155 3.72 -17.27 17.89
C VAL A 155 4.84 -17.05 18.91
N ARG A 156 5.94 -16.49 18.48
CA ARG A 156 7.08 -16.10 19.33
C ARG A 156 7.32 -14.61 19.29
N PHE A 157 7.68 -14.08 20.44
CA PHE A 157 8.10 -12.70 20.61
C PHE A 157 9.60 -12.68 20.86
N TYR A 158 10.33 -11.93 20.04
CA TYR A 158 11.76 -11.78 20.18
C TYR A 158 12.11 -10.31 20.43
N GLU A 159 13.10 -10.08 21.28
CA GLU A 159 13.77 -8.77 21.35
C GLU A 159 14.58 -8.55 20.07
N SER A 160 14.43 -7.39 19.46
CA SER A 160 15.19 -7.04 18.27
C SER A 160 16.68 -6.92 18.61
N PRO A 161 17.58 -7.65 17.94
CA PRO A 161 18.99 -7.57 18.23
C PRO A 161 19.57 -6.21 17.79
N ALA A 162 20.59 -5.74 18.52
CA ALA A 162 21.32 -4.55 18.11
C ALA A 162 22.04 -4.78 16.78
N GLY A 163 21.97 -3.77 15.89
CA GLY A 163 22.61 -3.79 14.58
C GLY A 163 21.76 -4.41 13.46
N LEU A 164 20.51 -4.81 13.77
CA LEU A 164 19.55 -5.14 12.73
C LEU A 164 19.25 -3.91 11.86
N GLN A 165 19.15 -4.11 10.54
CA GLN A 165 18.93 -3.03 9.59
C GLN A 165 17.63 -2.27 9.86
N GLU A 166 17.58 -1.00 9.45
CA GLU A 166 16.43 -0.11 9.67
C GLU A 166 15.64 0.16 8.40
N ASP A 167 16.29 0.09 7.26
CA ASP A 167 15.70 0.30 5.96
C ASP A 167 15.02 -0.97 5.47
N THR A 168 13.80 -0.84 4.96
CA THR A 168 12.87 -1.96 4.80
C THR A 168 13.39 -3.07 3.89
N HIS A 169 14.10 -2.73 2.80
CA HIS A 169 14.62 -3.75 1.87
C HIS A 169 15.69 -4.62 2.50
N LEU A 170 16.59 -4.01 3.32
CA LEU A 170 17.64 -4.74 4.04
C LEU A 170 17.08 -5.50 5.23
N LEU A 171 16.19 -4.87 6.01
CA LEU A 171 15.54 -5.51 7.14
C LEU A 171 14.74 -6.75 6.71
N ALA A 172 13.98 -6.62 5.62
CA ALA A 172 13.20 -7.74 5.11
C ALA A 172 14.10 -8.89 4.61
N ASP A 173 15.23 -8.60 3.97
CA ASP A 173 16.19 -9.62 3.53
C ASP A 173 16.84 -10.33 4.74
N GLU A 174 17.34 -9.58 5.72
CA GLU A 174 17.93 -10.13 6.94
C GLU A 174 16.95 -11.04 7.70
N LEU A 175 15.71 -10.58 7.91
CA LEU A 175 14.70 -11.37 8.61
C LEU A 175 14.23 -12.57 7.79
N THR A 176 14.08 -12.44 6.47
CA THR A 176 13.72 -13.56 5.63
C THR A 176 14.75 -14.67 5.73
N ARG A 177 16.04 -14.35 5.66
CA ARG A 177 17.13 -15.35 5.80
C ARG A 177 17.21 -15.92 7.20
N ALA A 178 17.11 -15.08 8.24
CA ALA A 178 17.23 -15.51 9.63
C ALA A 178 16.09 -16.46 10.07
N PHE A 179 14.88 -16.28 9.55
CA PHE A 179 13.70 -17.09 9.92
C PHE A 179 13.36 -18.19 8.90
N ALA A 180 14.15 -18.37 7.84
CA ALA A 180 13.98 -19.43 6.88
C ALA A 180 14.42 -20.79 7.45
N GLY A 181 13.67 -21.84 7.17
CA GLY A 181 13.99 -23.20 7.61
C GLY A 181 13.95 -23.38 9.13
N SER A 182 14.95 -24.08 9.67
CA SER A 182 15.16 -24.28 11.10
C SER A 182 16.23 -23.35 11.71
N GLY A 183 16.64 -22.34 10.96
CA GLY A 183 17.67 -21.35 11.23
C GLY A 183 18.00 -20.61 9.95
N ALA A 184 19.09 -19.83 9.93
CA ALA A 184 19.46 -19.08 8.73
C ALA A 184 19.60 -19.99 7.50
N SER A 185 19.00 -19.59 6.38
CA SER A 185 19.00 -20.36 5.14
C SER A 185 19.06 -19.47 3.91
N ASP A 186 19.76 -19.94 2.89
CA ASP A 186 19.80 -19.37 1.54
C ASP A 186 19.05 -20.26 0.52
N ASP A 187 18.37 -21.32 0.97
CA ASP A 187 17.54 -22.14 0.08
C ASP A 187 16.33 -21.33 -0.42
N PRO A 188 16.19 -21.10 -1.74
CA PRO A 188 15.09 -20.34 -2.32
C PRO A 188 13.70 -20.85 -1.93
N THR A 189 13.55 -22.13 -1.60
CA THR A 189 12.28 -22.72 -1.16
C THR A 189 11.94 -22.31 0.26
N GLU A 190 12.94 -22.26 1.14
CA GLU A 190 12.79 -21.79 2.52
C GLU A 190 12.58 -20.28 2.57
N LEU A 191 13.34 -19.51 1.77
CA LEU A 191 13.17 -18.06 1.66
C LEU A 191 11.77 -17.68 1.17
N GLN A 192 11.24 -18.41 0.19
CA GLN A 192 9.89 -18.17 -0.33
C GLN A 192 8.78 -18.47 0.69
N ALA A 193 9.07 -19.27 1.70
CA ALA A 193 8.12 -19.59 2.78
C ALA A 193 7.93 -18.44 3.78
N ILE A 194 8.77 -17.40 3.72
CA ILE A 194 8.77 -16.27 4.65
C ILE A 194 8.18 -15.03 4.00
N SER A 195 7.41 -14.26 4.78
CA SER A 195 7.02 -12.89 4.45
C SER A 195 7.08 -12.02 5.70
N VAL A 196 7.53 -10.78 5.54
CA VAL A 196 7.79 -9.84 6.63
C VAL A 196 6.93 -8.59 6.45
N ILE A 197 6.26 -8.16 7.52
CA ILE A 197 5.72 -6.81 7.65
C ILE A 197 6.74 -5.98 8.43
N SER A 198 7.07 -4.80 7.92
CA SER A 198 7.95 -3.84 8.59
C SER A 198 7.59 -2.39 8.22
N ALA A 199 8.14 -1.45 8.97
CA ALA A 199 8.14 -0.03 8.62
C ALA A 199 9.57 0.49 8.68
N GLY A 200 9.96 1.32 7.71
CA GLY A 200 11.28 1.91 7.65
C GLY A 200 11.50 3.01 8.69
N ARG A 201 12.73 3.45 8.84
CA ARG A 201 13.12 4.46 9.83
C ARG A 201 12.44 5.83 9.67
N GLY A 202 11.98 6.18 8.46
CA GLY A 202 11.23 7.41 8.23
C GLY A 202 9.90 7.47 9.00
N ALA A 203 9.32 6.31 9.31
CA ALA A 203 8.09 6.21 10.10
C ALA A 203 8.28 6.60 11.58
N ASP A 204 9.51 6.67 12.08
CA ASP A 204 9.82 7.18 13.43
C ASP A 204 9.74 8.71 13.52
N HIS A 205 9.85 9.39 12.38
CA HIS A 205 9.98 10.85 12.29
C HIS A 205 8.83 11.55 11.57
N SER A 206 7.91 10.77 10.97
CA SER A 206 6.81 11.32 10.18
C SER A 206 5.51 10.52 10.36
N PRO A 207 4.33 11.17 10.36
CA PRO A 207 3.04 10.49 10.31
C PRO A 207 2.74 9.82 8.97
N MET A 208 3.56 10.02 7.93
CA MET A 208 3.38 9.46 6.58
C MET A 208 3.97 8.06 6.42
N GLY A 209 4.27 7.35 7.53
CA GLY A 209 4.90 6.03 7.51
C GLY A 209 4.03 4.95 6.87
N VAL A 210 4.60 4.13 5.97
CA VAL A 210 3.90 3.01 5.32
C VAL A 210 4.29 1.67 5.92
N LEU A 211 3.43 0.65 5.77
CA LEU A 211 3.79 -0.74 6.05
C LEU A 211 4.27 -1.43 4.78
N ASN A 212 5.43 -2.04 4.87
CA ASN A 212 6.00 -2.85 3.81
C ASN A 212 5.73 -4.34 4.07
N PHE A 213 5.32 -5.05 3.00
CA PHE A 213 5.02 -6.47 2.97
C PHE A 213 5.98 -7.15 2.01
N SER A 214 6.87 -7.99 2.51
CA SER A 214 7.91 -8.59 1.69
C SER A 214 7.42 -9.80 0.90
N LEU A 215 8.14 -10.07 -0.19
CA LEU A 215 8.09 -11.32 -0.93
C LEU A 215 9.49 -11.64 -1.46
N TYR A 216 9.86 -12.93 -1.44
CA TYR A 216 11.09 -13.37 -2.09
C TYR A 216 10.83 -13.59 -3.58
N ASP A 217 11.55 -12.85 -4.41
CA ASP A 217 11.49 -12.96 -5.88
C ASP A 217 12.59 -13.90 -6.38
N ARG A 218 12.20 -15.13 -6.74
CA ARG A 218 13.14 -16.16 -7.24
C ARG A 218 13.87 -15.77 -8.52
N ARG A 219 13.29 -14.88 -9.34
CA ARG A 219 13.94 -14.47 -10.60
C ARG A 219 15.09 -13.51 -10.35
N ARG A 220 14.99 -12.73 -9.28
CA ARG A 220 15.98 -11.74 -8.87
C ARG A 220 16.89 -12.21 -7.75
N ASP A 221 16.60 -13.38 -7.18
CA ASP A 221 17.27 -13.89 -5.97
C ASP A 221 17.34 -12.82 -4.86
N GLY A 222 16.20 -12.20 -4.58
CA GLY A 222 16.16 -11.08 -3.65
C GLY A 222 14.76 -10.76 -3.13
N ILE A 223 14.72 -9.88 -2.15
CA ILE A 223 13.47 -9.43 -1.55
C ILE A 223 12.91 -8.23 -2.30
N ARG A 224 11.61 -8.29 -2.56
CA ARG A 224 10.80 -7.13 -2.97
C ARG A 224 9.78 -6.81 -1.89
N VAL A 225 9.35 -5.55 -1.83
CA VAL A 225 8.36 -5.08 -0.88
C VAL A 225 7.15 -4.51 -1.60
N LYS A 226 5.96 -4.70 -1.01
CA LYS A 226 4.70 -4.08 -1.43
C LYS A 226 4.15 -3.30 -0.26
N GLN A 227 3.52 -2.16 -0.52
CA GLN A 227 3.16 -1.19 0.50
C GLN A 227 1.66 -1.22 0.80
N ALA A 228 1.30 -1.22 2.10
CA ALA A 228 0.06 -0.62 2.58
C ALA A 228 0.35 0.87 2.70
N GLY A 229 0.22 1.57 1.56
CA GLY A 229 0.99 2.78 1.24
C GLY A 229 0.42 4.07 1.80
N ARG A 230 -0.79 4.11 2.40
CA ARG A 230 -1.37 5.39 2.83
C ARG A 230 -1.92 5.38 4.24
N GLY A 231 -1.94 6.58 4.85
CA GLY A 231 -2.57 6.83 6.14
C GLY A 231 -1.72 6.63 7.36
N GLY A 232 -0.41 6.43 7.21
CA GLY A 232 0.52 6.45 8.33
C GLY A 232 0.53 5.18 9.20
N ILE A 233 0.05 4.04 8.68
CA ILE A 233 -0.05 2.81 9.50
C ILE A 233 1.35 2.29 9.89
N GLY A 234 2.39 2.57 9.10
CA GLY A 234 3.78 2.28 9.46
C GLY A 234 4.24 3.03 10.71
N THR A 235 3.84 4.29 10.85
CA THR A 235 4.08 5.09 12.05
C THR A 235 3.40 4.47 13.28
N VAL A 236 2.18 3.94 13.13
CA VAL A 236 1.50 3.20 14.21
C VAL A 236 2.28 1.96 14.62
N LEU A 237 2.82 1.19 13.65
CA LEU A 237 3.64 0.00 13.94
C LEU A 237 4.88 0.37 14.76
N ARG A 238 5.60 1.41 14.32
CA ARG A 238 6.82 1.89 15.02
C ARG A 238 6.49 2.43 16.42
N ASN A 239 5.39 3.18 16.57
CA ASN A 239 4.94 3.65 17.89
C ASN A 239 4.65 2.50 18.86
N LYS A 240 4.17 1.36 18.38
CA LYS A 240 3.98 0.14 19.18
C LYS A 240 5.27 -0.59 19.51
N LYS A 241 6.42 -0.10 19.06
CA LYS A 241 7.73 -0.75 19.15
C LYS A 241 7.75 -2.15 18.53
N ILE A 242 6.99 -2.33 17.46
CA ILE A 242 7.05 -3.53 16.64
C ILE A 242 8.06 -3.27 15.51
N ARG A 243 9.19 -3.96 15.58
CA ARG A 243 10.24 -3.87 14.56
C ARG A 243 9.79 -4.55 13.27
N ALA A 244 9.23 -5.73 13.41
CA ALA A 244 8.67 -6.51 12.30
C ALA A 244 7.69 -7.56 12.79
N VAL A 245 6.83 -8.01 11.87
CA VAL A 245 6.05 -9.24 12.02
C VAL A 245 6.46 -10.19 10.90
N VAL A 246 6.93 -11.37 11.25
CA VAL A 246 7.37 -12.40 10.32
C VAL A 246 6.34 -13.53 10.29
N VAL A 247 5.93 -13.97 9.11
CA VAL A 247 5.08 -15.14 8.95
C VAL A 247 5.79 -16.21 8.14
N ARG A 248 5.69 -17.47 8.58
CA ARG A 248 6.15 -18.64 7.83
C ARG A 248 4.97 -19.52 7.44
N TYR A 249 4.92 -19.91 6.16
CA TYR A 249 3.96 -20.88 5.65
C TYR A 249 4.55 -21.66 4.46
N LYS A 250 4.21 -22.93 4.36
CA LYS A 250 4.62 -23.82 3.26
C LYS A 250 3.41 -24.53 2.66
N GLY A 251 3.47 -24.88 1.39
CA GLY A 251 2.45 -25.70 0.76
C GLY A 251 1.33 -24.91 0.08
N VAL A 252 1.62 -23.73 -0.50
CA VAL A 252 0.65 -23.01 -1.33
C VAL A 252 0.19 -23.88 -2.50
N GLY A 253 -1.11 -24.19 -2.55
CA GLY A 253 -1.74 -25.01 -3.57
C GLY A 253 -2.91 -24.32 -4.25
N GLN A 254 -3.45 -24.95 -5.31
CA GLN A 254 -4.53 -24.39 -6.10
C GLN A 254 -5.85 -24.17 -5.33
N ASN A 255 -6.10 -24.96 -4.29
CA ASN A 255 -7.31 -24.88 -3.48
C ASN A 255 -7.02 -24.61 -2.01
N SER A 256 -5.94 -23.86 -1.70
CA SER A 256 -5.51 -23.61 -0.32
C SER A 256 -6.54 -22.84 0.52
N ASN A 257 -7.53 -22.18 -0.08
CA ASN A 257 -8.62 -21.51 0.63
C ASN A 257 -9.94 -22.30 0.63
N ASP A 258 -9.95 -23.58 0.21
CA ASP A 258 -11.10 -24.51 0.22
C ASP A 258 -12.40 -23.85 -0.28
N ALA A 259 -12.40 -23.40 -1.54
CA ALA A 259 -13.55 -22.74 -2.13
C ALA A 259 -14.81 -23.63 -2.08
N ALA A 260 -15.98 -23.03 -1.83
CA ALA A 260 -17.26 -23.74 -1.76
C ALA A 260 -17.63 -24.44 -3.10
N ASP A 261 -17.17 -23.88 -4.22
CA ASP A 261 -17.31 -24.44 -5.56
C ASP A 261 -15.98 -24.25 -6.33
N PRO A 262 -15.01 -25.14 -6.14
CA PRO A 262 -13.68 -25.04 -6.80
C PRO A 262 -13.78 -25.01 -8.33
N ALA A 263 -14.73 -25.76 -8.91
CA ALA A 263 -14.92 -25.80 -10.36
C ALA A 263 -15.42 -24.46 -10.91
N ALA A 264 -16.34 -23.80 -10.22
CA ALA A 264 -16.79 -22.46 -10.57
C ALA A 264 -15.66 -21.42 -10.42
N VAL A 265 -14.86 -21.47 -9.34
CA VAL A 265 -13.71 -20.59 -9.16
C VAL A 265 -12.71 -20.75 -10.30
N GLN A 266 -12.38 -21.99 -10.66
CA GLN A 266 -11.46 -22.28 -11.77
C GLN A 266 -12.02 -21.79 -13.11
N ARG A 267 -13.29 -22.05 -13.40
CA ARG A 267 -13.96 -21.60 -14.64
C ARG A 267 -13.96 -20.08 -14.74
N LEU A 268 -14.36 -19.38 -13.67
CA LEU A 268 -14.41 -17.91 -13.62
C LEU A 268 -13.00 -17.31 -13.68
N GLY A 269 -12.04 -17.91 -13.00
CA GLY A 269 -10.65 -17.49 -13.05
C GLY A 269 -10.06 -17.62 -14.45
N LEU A 270 -10.24 -18.76 -15.11
CA LEU A 270 -9.80 -18.96 -16.51
C LEU A 270 -10.45 -17.97 -17.48
N LYS A 271 -11.73 -17.65 -17.27
CA LYS A 271 -12.42 -16.62 -18.07
C LYS A 271 -11.73 -15.27 -17.90
N LEU A 272 -11.51 -14.81 -16.66
CA LEU A 272 -10.87 -13.53 -16.39
C LEU A 272 -9.38 -13.49 -16.85
N HIS A 273 -8.64 -14.58 -16.69
CA HIS A 273 -7.27 -14.68 -17.22
C HIS A 273 -7.24 -14.45 -18.74
N ARG A 274 -8.17 -15.06 -19.49
CA ARG A 274 -8.29 -14.87 -20.93
C ARG A 274 -8.69 -13.44 -21.30
N GLU A 275 -9.65 -12.86 -20.60
CA GLU A 275 -10.09 -11.47 -20.80
C GLU A 275 -8.92 -10.49 -20.61
N ILE A 276 -8.12 -10.66 -19.55
CA ILE A 276 -6.93 -9.85 -19.31
C ILE A 276 -5.95 -9.97 -20.48
N VAL A 277 -5.59 -11.19 -20.87
CA VAL A 277 -4.61 -11.43 -21.96
C VAL A 277 -5.10 -10.90 -23.30
N GLN A 278 -6.41 -10.99 -23.58
CA GLN A 278 -6.98 -10.58 -24.86
C GLN A 278 -7.19 -9.06 -24.99
N ASN A 279 -7.48 -8.40 -23.86
CA ASN A 279 -7.96 -7.02 -23.85
C ASN A 279 -6.93 -6.02 -23.37
N ASP A 280 -6.02 -6.40 -22.46
CA ASP A 280 -5.08 -5.46 -21.82
C ASP A 280 -4.25 -4.68 -22.84
N ASP A 281 -3.70 -5.34 -23.85
CA ASP A 281 -2.89 -4.67 -24.90
C ASP A 281 -3.66 -3.62 -25.71
N LYS A 282 -5.00 -3.74 -25.77
CA LYS A 282 -5.87 -2.81 -26.48
C LYS A 282 -6.43 -1.72 -25.57
N GLN A 283 -6.54 -2.00 -24.28
CA GLN A 283 -7.19 -1.10 -23.32
C GLN A 283 -6.18 -0.28 -22.53
N CYS A 284 -5.32 -0.93 -21.74
CA CYS A 284 -4.48 -0.25 -20.76
C CYS A 284 -2.99 -0.57 -20.87
N LYS A 285 -2.63 -1.68 -21.53
CA LYS A 285 -1.24 -2.18 -21.61
C LYS A 285 -0.59 -2.37 -20.23
N MET A 286 -1.40 -2.61 -19.19
CA MET A 286 -0.95 -2.64 -17.80
C MET A 286 0.08 -3.74 -17.54
N ARG A 287 0.00 -4.85 -18.28
CA ARG A 287 0.96 -5.95 -18.22
C ARG A 287 2.37 -5.55 -18.71
N ARG A 288 2.48 -4.47 -19.49
CA ARG A 288 3.75 -3.96 -20.03
C ARG A 288 4.19 -2.67 -19.37
N GLN A 289 3.26 -1.81 -19.01
CA GLN A 289 3.50 -0.44 -18.59
C GLN A 289 3.08 -0.17 -17.13
N GLY A 290 2.44 -1.15 -16.46
CA GLY A 290 1.87 -0.91 -15.14
C GLY A 290 0.86 0.22 -15.14
N THR A 291 0.63 0.84 -14.00
CA THR A 291 -0.24 2.02 -13.90
C THR A 291 0.37 3.27 -14.54
N ALA A 292 1.65 3.24 -14.93
CA ALA A 292 2.27 4.33 -15.69
C ALA A 292 1.59 4.58 -17.05
N HIS A 293 0.74 3.64 -17.56
CA HIS A 293 -0.11 3.86 -18.74
C HIS A 293 -1.05 5.08 -18.59
N LEU A 294 -1.22 5.58 -17.36
CA LEU A 294 -2.06 6.75 -17.09
C LEU A 294 -1.37 8.09 -17.38
N MET A 295 -0.03 8.13 -17.50
CA MET A 295 0.70 9.39 -17.60
C MET A 295 0.25 10.26 -18.79
N GLU A 296 0.25 9.69 -20.00
CA GLU A 296 -0.19 10.41 -21.19
C GLU A 296 -1.68 10.73 -21.16
N VAL A 297 -2.51 9.79 -20.70
CA VAL A 297 -3.97 10.00 -20.62
C VAL A 297 -4.31 11.15 -19.68
N MET A 298 -3.66 11.20 -18.51
CA MET A 298 -3.91 12.29 -17.55
C MET A 298 -3.41 13.62 -18.10
N ASN A 299 -2.27 13.65 -18.80
CA ASN A 299 -1.77 14.87 -19.43
C ASN A 299 -2.71 15.36 -20.56
N ASP A 300 -3.22 14.44 -21.38
CA ASP A 300 -4.08 14.77 -22.53
C ASP A 300 -5.47 15.33 -22.12
N TYR A 301 -5.93 14.98 -20.90
CA TYR A 301 -7.23 15.40 -20.37
C TYR A 301 -7.14 16.49 -19.29
N ASP A 302 -5.99 17.16 -19.15
CA ASP A 302 -5.78 18.23 -18.13
C ASP A 302 -5.94 17.73 -16.68
N LEU A 303 -5.48 16.50 -16.42
CA LEU A 303 -5.63 15.80 -15.14
C LEU A 303 -4.30 15.44 -14.48
N LEU A 304 -3.15 15.67 -15.16
CA LEU A 304 -1.82 15.37 -14.65
C LEU A 304 -1.33 16.50 -13.72
N PRO A 305 -1.12 16.24 -12.42
CA PRO A 305 -0.63 17.26 -11.51
C PRO A 305 0.72 17.82 -11.96
N THR A 306 0.80 19.12 -12.03
CA THR A 306 2.03 19.84 -12.37
C THR A 306 2.19 21.03 -11.44
N LYS A 307 3.38 21.18 -10.81
CA LYS A 307 3.71 22.26 -9.87
C LYS A 307 2.66 22.42 -8.77
N ASN A 308 2.60 21.46 -7.85
CA ASN A 308 1.64 21.43 -6.73
C ASN A 308 0.18 21.52 -7.20
N HIS A 309 -0.20 20.70 -8.22
CA HIS A 309 -1.54 20.70 -8.83
C HIS A 309 -2.00 22.06 -9.42
N LYS A 310 -1.07 22.98 -9.65
CA LYS A 310 -1.39 24.30 -10.24
C LYS A 310 -1.87 24.18 -11.69
N TYR A 311 -1.30 23.21 -12.42
CA TYR A 311 -1.67 22.90 -13.80
C TYR A 311 -1.99 21.41 -13.93
N GLY A 312 -2.87 21.08 -14.88
CA GLY A 312 -3.30 19.70 -15.16
C GLY A 312 -2.58 19.07 -16.35
N GLN A 313 -1.76 19.82 -17.05
CA GLN A 313 -0.97 19.37 -18.20
C GLN A 313 0.33 20.17 -18.30
N ASP A 314 1.30 19.59 -18.99
CA ASP A 314 2.57 20.24 -19.33
C ASP A 314 3.07 19.73 -20.69
N PRO A 315 3.64 20.60 -21.55
CA PRO A 315 4.26 20.18 -22.82
C PRO A 315 5.37 19.14 -22.67
N ARG A 316 6.00 19.06 -21.49
CA ARG A 316 7.00 18.05 -21.15
C ARG A 316 6.40 16.70 -20.74
N GLY A 317 5.08 16.60 -20.59
CA GLY A 317 4.39 15.34 -20.20
C GLY A 317 4.87 14.10 -20.95
N PRO A 318 5.15 14.16 -22.28
CA PRO A 318 5.71 13.05 -23.03
C PRO A 318 7.06 12.50 -22.52
N GLU A 319 7.84 13.28 -21.76
CA GLU A 319 9.13 12.84 -21.17
C GLU A 319 8.91 11.80 -20.05
N LEU A 320 7.68 11.73 -19.48
CA LEU A 320 7.28 10.75 -18.48
C LEU A 320 6.19 9.79 -18.95
N ALA A 321 5.90 9.75 -20.24
CA ALA A 321 4.88 8.89 -20.80
C ALA A 321 5.19 7.40 -20.60
N SER A 322 4.16 6.57 -20.65
CA SER A 322 4.24 5.14 -20.35
C SER A 322 5.31 4.38 -21.16
N TRP A 323 5.56 4.79 -22.41
CA TRP A 323 6.61 4.18 -23.23
C TRP A 323 8.04 4.48 -22.76
N VAL A 324 8.25 5.55 -21.98
CA VAL A 324 9.54 5.83 -21.32
C VAL A 324 9.77 4.80 -20.22
N TRP A 325 8.78 4.57 -19.38
CA TRP A 325 8.82 3.57 -18.31
C TRP A 325 8.95 2.15 -18.85
N GLU A 326 8.19 1.80 -19.91
CA GLU A 326 8.26 0.47 -20.54
C GLU A 326 9.68 0.12 -21.00
N LYS A 327 10.46 1.11 -21.47
CA LYS A 327 11.87 0.89 -21.85
C LYS A 327 12.80 0.68 -20.67
N LEU A 328 12.48 1.26 -19.52
CA LEU A 328 13.28 1.15 -18.30
C LEU A 328 12.94 -0.11 -17.50
N PHE A 329 11.70 -0.59 -17.57
CA PHE A 329 11.28 -1.79 -16.85
C PHE A 329 12.07 -3.02 -17.29
N SER A 330 12.66 -3.67 -16.31
CA SER A 330 13.56 -4.79 -16.52
C SER A 330 12.82 -6.03 -16.96
N GLN A 331 13.51 -6.85 -17.74
CA GLN A 331 13.09 -8.18 -18.15
C GLN A 331 11.89 -8.24 -19.11
N HIS A 332 11.16 -7.16 -19.38
CA HIS A 332 9.98 -7.08 -20.27
C HIS A 332 8.95 -8.20 -20.03
N LEU A 333 8.92 -8.77 -18.82
CA LEU A 333 8.05 -9.87 -18.42
C LEU A 333 6.99 -9.37 -17.46
N PRO A 334 5.78 -9.95 -17.53
CA PRO A 334 4.76 -9.69 -16.54
C PRO A 334 5.26 -9.98 -15.13
N ASP A 335 5.09 -9.03 -14.22
CA ASP A 335 5.53 -9.09 -12.85
C ASP A 335 4.35 -8.91 -11.89
N GLY A 336 4.15 -9.82 -10.96
CA GLY A 336 2.98 -9.87 -10.08
C GLY A 336 3.33 -9.79 -8.62
N CYS A 337 2.42 -9.25 -7.82
CA CYS A 337 2.53 -9.22 -6.37
C CYS A 337 2.00 -10.50 -5.70
N TRP A 338 1.42 -11.42 -6.47
CA TRP A 338 0.90 -12.70 -6.01
C TRP A 338 0.95 -13.76 -7.11
N PHE A 339 1.04 -15.04 -6.73
CA PHE A 339 1.02 -16.17 -7.67
C PHE A 339 -0.24 -16.18 -8.52
N GLY A 340 -0.09 -16.45 -9.81
CA GLY A 340 -1.21 -16.61 -10.73
C GLY A 340 -1.93 -15.32 -11.12
N CYS A 341 -1.48 -14.14 -10.70
CA CYS A 341 -2.09 -12.88 -11.15
C CYS A 341 -1.59 -12.49 -12.55
N THR A 342 -2.40 -12.76 -13.59
CA THR A 342 -2.08 -12.41 -14.98
C THR A 342 -2.13 -10.92 -15.29
N MET A 343 -2.76 -10.10 -14.45
CA MET A 343 -2.66 -8.64 -14.59
C MET A 343 -1.21 -8.18 -14.48
N ALA A 344 -0.42 -8.80 -13.59
CA ALA A 344 1.03 -8.65 -13.51
C ALA A 344 1.52 -7.20 -13.71
N CYS A 345 0.83 -6.26 -13.07
CA CYS A 345 1.03 -4.82 -13.21
C CYS A 345 2.19 -4.26 -12.39
N ALA A 346 2.82 -5.08 -11.57
CA ALA A 346 4.00 -4.67 -10.82
C ALA A 346 5.23 -4.76 -11.72
N HIS A 347 5.93 -3.65 -11.87
CA HIS A 347 7.15 -3.58 -12.66
C HIS A 347 8.31 -3.16 -11.78
N ALA A 348 9.53 -3.32 -12.27
CA ALA A 348 10.72 -2.90 -11.56
C ALA A 348 11.84 -2.52 -12.55
N VAL A 349 12.73 -1.67 -12.09
CA VAL A 349 13.98 -1.33 -12.77
C VAL A 349 15.13 -1.98 -12.03
N ASP A 350 15.77 -2.98 -12.63
CA ASP A 350 16.89 -3.69 -12.04
C ASP A 350 18.23 -3.00 -12.34
N GLY A 351 19.13 -3.02 -11.36
CA GLY A 351 20.47 -2.49 -11.52
C GLY A 351 20.56 -0.98 -11.60
N PHE A 352 19.54 -0.26 -11.10
CA PHE A 352 19.57 1.20 -11.00
C PHE A 352 20.65 1.63 -10.00
N GLU A 353 21.56 2.51 -10.43
CA GLU A 353 22.64 3.01 -9.60
C GLU A 353 22.21 4.30 -8.87
N LEU A 354 22.15 4.21 -7.53
CA LEU A 354 21.74 5.32 -6.68
C LEU A 354 22.75 6.46 -6.70
N GLN A 355 22.28 7.70 -6.78
CA GLN A 355 23.09 8.91 -6.92
C GLN A 355 23.24 9.69 -5.61
N THR A 356 22.36 9.47 -4.63
CA THR A 356 22.31 10.23 -3.36
C THR A 356 22.28 9.30 -2.16
N GLY A 357 22.23 9.87 -0.96
CA GLY A 357 21.98 9.16 0.29
C GLY A 357 23.01 8.11 0.70
N PRO A 358 22.66 7.26 1.67
CA PRO A 358 23.59 6.30 2.26
C PRO A 358 23.98 5.16 1.31
N TYR A 359 23.21 4.93 0.27
CA TYR A 359 23.43 3.84 -0.70
C TYR A 359 23.97 4.34 -2.04
N LYS A 360 24.44 5.59 -2.12
CA LYS A 360 25.03 6.17 -3.33
C LYS A 360 26.08 5.24 -3.95
N GLY A 361 25.95 5.00 -5.27
CA GLY A 361 26.82 4.11 -6.04
C GLY A 361 26.44 2.62 -5.97
N GLN A 362 25.46 2.25 -5.14
CA GLN A 362 24.95 0.89 -5.13
C GLN A 362 23.93 0.68 -6.25
N LYS A 363 23.93 -0.52 -6.82
CA LYS A 363 22.93 -0.96 -7.79
C LYS A 363 21.82 -1.68 -7.08
N VAL A 364 20.59 -1.21 -7.28
CA VAL A 364 19.39 -1.70 -6.61
C VAL A 364 18.30 -2.10 -7.60
N CYS A 365 17.31 -2.84 -7.13
CA CYS A 365 16.04 -3.03 -7.82
C CYS A 365 15.07 -1.97 -7.29
N VAL A 366 14.57 -1.10 -8.17
CA VAL A 366 13.50 -0.15 -7.85
C VAL A 366 12.17 -0.77 -8.23
N ASP A 367 11.26 -0.95 -7.29
CA ASP A 367 9.91 -1.48 -7.54
C ASP A 367 8.98 -0.34 -8.00
N GLY A 368 8.51 -0.42 -9.23
CA GLY A 368 7.76 0.66 -9.86
C GLY A 368 8.59 1.47 -10.87
N PRO A 369 8.22 2.76 -11.15
CA PRO A 369 7.19 3.50 -10.41
C PRO A 369 5.77 3.17 -10.85
N GLU A 370 4.84 3.31 -9.91
CA GLU A 370 3.41 3.41 -10.20
C GLU A 370 3.05 4.82 -10.70
N TYR A 371 1.88 4.99 -11.35
CA TYR A 371 1.43 6.31 -11.81
C TYR A 371 1.48 7.38 -10.71
N GLU A 372 0.92 7.08 -9.54
CA GLU A 372 0.89 8.01 -8.41
C GLU A 372 2.30 8.50 -8.00
N THR A 373 3.28 7.61 -8.04
CA THR A 373 4.67 7.97 -7.77
C THR A 373 5.26 8.78 -8.92
N ALA A 374 5.08 8.32 -10.18
CA ALA A 374 5.62 8.99 -11.35
C ALA A 374 5.05 10.42 -11.52
N ALA A 375 3.78 10.63 -11.16
CA ALA A 375 3.16 11.95 -11.15
C ALA A 375 3.59 12.77 -9.92
N GLY A 376 3.51 12.19 -8.70
CA GLY A 376 3.71 12.90 -7.44
C GLY A 376 5.13 13.41 -7.25
N VAL A 377 6.15 12.57 -7.46
CA VAL A 377 7.56 13.01 -7.37
C VAL A 377 8.14 13.39 -8.72
N GLY A 378 7.35 13.33 -9.79
CA GLY A 378 7.69 13.76 -11.14
C GLY A 378 7.04 15.09 -11.50
N SER A 379 6.00 15.07 -12.35
CA SER A 379 5.36 16.29 -12.89
C SER A 379 4.87 17.25 -11.81
N ASN A 380 4.37 16.75 -10.68
CA ASN A 380 3.95 17.59 -9.55
C ASN A 380 5.09 18.41 -8.95
N LEU A 381 6.34 17.89 -8.98
CA LEU A 381 7.57 18.59 -8.59
C LEU A 381 8.28 19.28 -9.77
N TYR A 382 7.71 19.19 -10.97
CA TYR A 382 8.35 19.61 -12.23
C TYR A 382 9.63 18.86 -12.55
N VAL A 383 9.75 17.63 -12.07
CA VAL A 383 10.84 16.69 -12.34
C VAL A 383 10.47 15.82 -13.54
N TYR A 384 11.23 15.91 -14.61
CA TYR A 384 11.01 15.14 -15.85
C TYR A 384 12.17 14.21 -16.19
N GLU A 385 13.12 14.06 -15.27
CA GLU A 385 14.21 13.10 -15.35
C GLU A 385 13.77 11.78 -14.67
N PRO A 386 13.57 10.68 -15.44
CA PRO A 386 13.15 9.40 -14.87
C PRO A 386 14.08 8.89 -13.75
N GLU A 387 15.37 9.18 -13.84
CA GLU A 387 16.36 8.79 -12.85
C GLU A 387 16.10 9.44 -11.50
N GLY A 388 15.69 10.71 -11.47
CA GLY A 388 15.32 11.41 -10.23
C GLY A 388 14.07 10.80 -9.59
N ILE A 389 13.09 10.39 -10.40
CA ILE A 389 11.87 9.73 -9.94
C ILE A 389 12.18 8.34 -9.35
N LEU A 390 13.03 7.55 -10.03
CA LEU A 390 13.47 6.24 -9.54
C LEU A 390 14.23 6.35 -8.23
N GLU A 391 15.09 7.35 -8.10
CA GLU A 391 15.84 7.64 -6.87
C GLU A 391 14.88 7.92 -5.70
N LEU A 392 13.94 8.85 -5.89
CA LEU A 392 12.95 9.21 -4.87
C LEU A 392 12.03 8.04 -4.53
N ASN A 393 11.59 7.26 -5.52
CA ASN A 393 10.77 6.08 -5.30
C ASN A 393 11.50 5.04 -4.43
N PHE A 394 12.75 4.69 -4.77
CA PHE A 394 13.54 3.74 -3.98
C PHE A 394 13.67 4.19 -2.53
N TYR A 395 14.01 5.47 -2.30
CA TYR A 395 14.21 5.97 -0.94
C TYR A 395 12.90 6.11 -0.16
N CYS A 396 11.79 6.47 -0.80
CA CYS A 396 10.47 6.43 -0.14
C CYS A 396 10.14 5.01 0.34
N ASP A 397 10.29 4.00 -0.53
CA ASP A 397 10.01 2.62 -0.20
C ASP A 397 10.90 2.10 0.92
N THR A 398 12.20 2.36 0.84
CA THR A 398 13.15 1.81 1.81
C THR A 398 13.11 2.53 3.16
N TYR A 399 12.82 3.83 3.17
CA TYR A 399 12.57 4.58 4.40
C TYR A 399 11.17 4.39 4.96
N GLY A 400 10.28 3.77 4.19
CA GLY A 400 8.90 3.52 4.59
C GLY A 400 8.05 4.78 4.63
N ILE A 401 8.16 5.66 3.63
CA ILE A 401 7.41 6.91 3.47
C ILE A 401 6.46 6.80 2.26
N ASP A 402 5.21 7.26 2.43
CA ASP A 402 4.20 7.35 1.37
C ASP A 402 4.66 8.28 0.26
N THR A 403 4.85 7.75 -0.97
CA THR A 403 5.31 8.51 -2.14
C THR A 403 4.33 9.61 -2.53
N ILE A 404 3.02 9.38 -2.36
CA ILE A 404 1.97 10.36 -2.66
C ILE A 404 2.06 11.53 -1.68
N SER A 405 2.03 11.23 -0.38
CA SER A 405 2.14 12.28 0.65
C SER A 405 3.47 13.04 0.55
N PHE A 406 4.57 12.33 0.29
CA PHE A 406 5.86 12.97 0.09
C PHE A 406 5.88 13.87 -1.16
N GLY A 407 5.30 13.43 -2.28
CA GLY A 407 5.20 14.20 -3.51
C GLY A 407 4.38 15.48 -3.33
N THR A 408 3.16 15.36 -2.80
CA THR A 408 2.29 16.52 -2.53
C THR A 408 2.91 17.47 -1.50
N MET A 409 3.52 16.94 -0.43
CA MET A 409 4.21 17.77 0.57
C MET A 409 5.39 18.52 -0.04
N THR A 410 6.22 17.85 -0.83
CA THR A 410 7.37 18.49 -1.48
C THR A 410 6.93 19.52 -2.53
N GLY A 411 5.84 19.26 -3.26
CA GLY A 411 5.23 20.22 -4.18
C GLY A 411 4.78 21.49 -3.45
N PHE A 412 4.12 21.36 -2.31
CA PHE A 412 3.78 22.48 -1.44
C PHE A 412 5.02 23.27 -0.98
N LEU A 413 6.10 22.59 -0.59
CA LEU A 413 7.35 23.24 -0.20
C LEU A 413 8.02 23.99 -1.37
N MET A 414 8.02 23.41 -2.57
CA MET A 414 8.55 24.06 -3.77
C MET A 414 7.74 25.32 -4.16
N GLU A 415 6.41 25.27 -4.00
CA GLU A 415 5.57 26.46 -4.21
C GLU A 415 5.84 27.52 -3.13
N CYS A 416 5.99 27.15 -1.87
CA CYS A 416 6.40 28.07 -0.80
C CYS A 416 7.78 28.69 -1.06
N TRP A 417 8.69 27.96 -1.69
CA TRP A 417 9.99 28.50 -2.14
C TRP A 417 9.81 29.51 -3.27
N GLU A 418 9.03 29.20 -4.31
CA GLU A 418 8.72 30.11 -5.42
C GLU A 418 8.09 31.42 -4.90
N LEU A 419 7.23 31.32 -3.87
CA LEU A 419 6.55 32.46 -3.23
C LEU A 419 7.44 33.22 -2.24
N GLY A 420 8.67 32.80 -1.98
CA GLY A 420 9.61 33.42 -1.03
C GLY A 420 9.23 33.20 0.45
N VAL A 421 8.29 32.32 0.75
CA VAL A 421 7.97 31.90 2.12
C VAL A 421 9.11 31.06 2.70
N LEU A 422 9.69 30.17 1.87
CA LEU A 422 10.93 29.44 2.20
C LEU A 422 12.13 30.13 1.56
N THR A 423 13.23 30.13 2.30
CA THR A 423 14.53 30.70 1.89
C THR A 423 15.63 29.71 2.26
N PRO A 424 16.87 29.85 1.71
CA PRO A 424 17.99 28.98 2.10
C PRO A 424 18.20 28.88 3.62
N GLU A 425 17.98 29.96 4.35
CA GLU A 425 18.15 30.00 5.81
C GLU A 425 17.06 29.15 6.52
N ARG A 426 15.84 29.11 5.97
CA ARG A 426 14.70 28.35 6.51
C ARG A 426 14.73 26.88 6.15
N THR A 427 15.50 26.52 5.09
CA THR A 427 15.58 25.15 4.58
C THR A 427 16.95 24.49 4.87
N ASP A 428 17.76 25.08 5.74
CA ASP A 428 19.13 24.61 6.02
C ASP A 428 20.01 24.53 4.76
N GLY A 429 19.79 25.45 3.82
CA GLY A 429 20.52 25.56 2.56
C GLY A 429 20.04 24.62 1.43
N ILE A 430 18.91 23.91 1.63
CA ILE A 430 18.33 23.06 0.59
C ILE A 430 17.62 23.96 -0.43
N ASP A 431 18.01 23.84 -1.70
CA ASP A 431 17.35 24.49 -2.83
C ASP A 431 16.10 23.71 -3.24
N LEU A 432 14.94 24.34 -3.14
CA LEU A 432 13.62 23.79 -3.46
C LEU A 432 13.02 24.42 -4.73
N SER A 433 13.85 24.88 -5.64
CA SER A 433 13.37 25.32 -6.96
C SER A 433 12.71 24.17 -7.72
N TRP A 434 11.71 24.51 -8.53
CA TRP A 434 10.99 23.51 -9.34
C TRP A 434 11.94 22.68 -10.20
N GLY A 435 11.76 21.37 -10.16
CA GLY A 435 12.58 20.40 -10.91
C GLY A 435 13.85 19.95 -10.17
N ASN A 436 14.18 20.53 -9.03
CA ASN A 436 15.35 20.12 -8.25
C ASN A 436 15.08 18.85 -7.44
N TRP A 437 15.06 17.68 -8.09
CA TRP A 437 14.85 16.41 -7.42
C TRP A 437 15.95 16.08 -6.38
N LYS A 438 17.16 16.63 -6.51
CA LYS A 438 18.23 16.43 -5.51
C LYS A 438 17.91 17.15 -4.20
N GLY A 439 17.28 18.33 -4.28
CA GLY A 439 16.73 19.02 -3.10
C GLY A 439 15.64 18.19 -2.43
N ALA A 440 14.71 17.62 -3.22
CA ALA A 440 13.69 16.71 -2.72
C ALA A 440 14.30 15.45 -2.05
N ALA A 441 15.33 14.85 -2.68
CA ALA A 441 16.04 13.71 -2.09
C ALA A 441 16.72 14.07 -0.75
N GLN A 442 17.30 15.27 -0.65
CA GLN A 442 17.91 15.73 0.60
C GLN A 442 16.87 15.88 1.72
N ILE A 443 15.68 16.44 1.41
CA ILE A 443 14.57 16.47 2.39
C ILE A 443 14.21 15.06 2.83
N LEU A 444 14.09 14.12 1.90
CA LEU A 444 13.72 12.74 2.20
C LEU A 444 14.76 12.04 3.09
N HIS A 445 16.04 12.25 2.84
CA HIS A 445 17.13 11.74 3.69
C HIS A 445 17.08 12.37 5.09
N ASP A 446 16.95 13.69 5.16
CA ASP A 446 16.88 14.41 6.44
C ASP A 446 15.64 14.03 7.26
N LEU A 447 14.50 13.82 6.60
CA LEU A 447 13.28 13.33 7.22
C LEU A 447 13.48 11.93 7.80
N ALA A 448 14.02 11.01 7.01
CA ALA A 448 14.25 9.63 7.44
C ALA A 448 15.22 9.53 8.61
N ASP A 449 16.18 10.45 8.68
CA ASP A 449 17.17 10.53 9.76
C ASP A 449 16.72 11.40 10.96
N GLY A 450 15.55 12.05 10.87
CA GLY A 450 15.07 12.98 11.90
C GLY A 450 16.00 14.19 12.08
N LYS A 451 16.50 14.78 10.99
CA LYS A 451 17.50 15.85 11.01
C LYS A 451 17.03 17.09 10.26
N ARG A 452 17.63 18.23 10.60
CA ARG A 452 17.58 19.50 9.85
C ARG A 452 16.14 19.86 9.44
N PHE A 453 15.96 20.47 8.28
CA PHE A 453 14.65 20.85 7.74
C PHE A 453 13.73 19.64 7.53
N GLY A 454 14.26 18.43 7.36
CA GLY A 454 13.48 17.20 7.24
C GLY A 454 12.56 16.92 8.44
N VAL A 455 12.94 17.35 9.65
CA VAL A 455 12.11 17.23 10.85
C VAL A 455 10.83 18.06 10.73
N LEU A 456 10.94 19.26 10.18
CA LEU A 456 9.79 20.15 9.94
C LEU A 456 8.95 19.64 8.77
N ALA A 457 9.58 19.35 7.63
CA ALA A 457 8.93 18.82 6.45
C ALA A 457 8.13 17.54 6.76
N GLY A 458 8.70 16.63 7.54
CA GLY A 458 8.08 15.37 7.94
C GLY A 458 6.76 15.50 8.71
N LYS A 459 6.34 16.71 9.12
CA LYS A 459 5.05 16.93 9.82
C LYS A 459 3.83 16.92 8.89
N GLY A 460 4.04 16.99 7.57
CA GLY A 460 2.99 16.97 6.55
C GLY A 460 2.36 18.33 6.27
N VAL A 461 1.65 18.41 5.14
CA VAL A 461 1.15 19.66 4.55
C VAL A 461 0.22 20.44 5.49
N LYS A 462 -0.68 19.77 6.20
CA LYS A 462 -1.61 20.42 7.14
C LYS A 462 -0.85 21.21 8.20
N PHE A 463 0.11 20.57 8.88
CA PHE A 463 0.92 21.22 9.89
C PHE A 463 1.76 22.36 9.30
N LEU A 464 2.40 22.11 8.16
CA LEU A 464 3.27 23.09 7.51
C LEU A 464 2.55 24.36 7.11
N SER A 465 1.33 24.27 6.57
CA SER A 465 0.53 25.42 6.17
C SER A 465 0.18 26.32 7.36
N GLU A 466 -0.19 25.73 8.49
CA GLU A 466 -0.48 26.45 9.73
C GLU A 466 0.80 27.06 10.33
N TYR A 467 1.89 26.30 10.35
CA TYR A 467 3.18 26.73 10.87
C TYR A 467 3.79 27.90 10.07
N PHE A 468 3.75 27.85 8.74
CA PHE A 468 4.30 28.92 7.92
C PHE A 468 3.48 30.21 8.04
N ALA A 469 2.18 30.10 8.23
CA ALA A 469 1.34 31.26 8.51
C ALA A 469 1.67 31.89 9.87
N SER A 470 1.82 31.10 10.94
CA SER A 470 2.06 31.61 12.29
C SER A 470 3.52 32.04 12.51
N GLU A 471 4.48 31.22 12.11
CA GLU A 471 5.90 31.42 12.46
C GLU A 471 6.69 32.21 11.40
N TYR A 472 6.30 32.09 10.13
CA TYR A 472 6.99 32.78 9.04
C TYR A 472 6.23 34.01 8.53
N GLY A 473 5.03 34.27 9.07
CA GLY A 473 4.21 35.41 8.68
C GLY A 473 3.67 35.31 7.25
N ALA A 474 3.56 34.09 6.71
CA ALA A 474 2.96 33.87 5.39
C ALA A 474 1.45 34.17 5.42
N ASP A 475 0.87 34.53 4.27
CA ASP A 475 -0.57 34.76 4.16
C ASP A 475 -1.33 33.44 4.48
N ALA A 476 -2.10 33.44 5.56
CA ALA A 476 -2.78 32.24 6.07
C ALA A 476 -3.83 31.70 5.08
N ARG A 477 -4.47 32.58 4.28
CA ARG A 477 -5.41 32.14 3.25
C ARG A 477 -4.69 31.47 2.10
N LEU A 478 -3.61 32.08 1.62
CA LEU A 478 -2.79 31.48 0.56
C LEU A 478 -2.20 30.14 1.01
N MET A 479 -1.66 30.05 2.22
CA MET A 479 -1.13 28.78 2.76
C MET A 479 -2.20 27.69 2.79
N LYS A 480 -3.43 28.01 3.17
CA LYS A 480 -4.55 27.09 3.16
C LYS A 480 -4.99 26.71 1.74
N ASP A 481 -4.95 27.65 0.80
CA ASP A 481 -5.41 27.42 -0.58
C ASP A 481 -4.45 26.50 -1.36
N ILE A 482 -3.14 26.58 -1.09
CA ILE A 482 -2.12 25.73 -1.74
C ILE A 482 -1.81 24.42 -0.98
N ALA A 483 -2.34 24.24 0.22
CA ALA A 483 -2.14 23.05 1.06
C ALA A 483 -3.11 21.93 0.67
N LEU A 484 -2.70 21.06 -0.20
CA LEU A 484 -3.56 20.02 -0.78
C LEU A 484 -3.70 18.81 0.12
N HIS A 485 -4.68 18.82 1.00
CA HIS A 485 -5.00 17.71 1.90
C HIS A 485 -6.48 17.67 2.30
N GLY A 486 -6.94 16.48 2.73
CA GLY A 486 -8.21 16.31 3.45
C GLY A 486 -7.97 15.69 4.81
N LYS A 487 -8.35 16.37 5.90
CA LYS A 487 -8.13 15.94 7.30
C LYS A 487 -6.64 15.78 7.70
N GLY A 488 -5.69 16.11 6.85
CA GLY A 488 -4.25 15.90 7.05
C GLY A 488 -3.63 14.81 6.15
N LEU A 489 -4.44 14.05 5.43
CA LEU A 489 -3.95 13.16 4.37
C LEU A 489 -3.81 13.97 3.08
N GLU A 490 -2.64 14.00 2.50
CA GLU A 490 -2.33 14.70 1.26
C GLU A 490 -3.15 14.14 0.08
N GLN A 491 -3.40 14.95 -0.93
CA GLN A 491 -4.21 14.58 -2.08
C GLN A 491 -3.50 13.56 -2.97
N SER A 492 -4.27 12.64 -3.57
CA SER A 492 -3.81 11.77 -4.64
C SER A 492 -3.47 12.56 -5.90
N GLU A 493 -2.61 12.02 -6.73
CA GLU A 493 -1.99 12.71 -7.87
C GLU A 493 -2.92 12.78 -9.11
N TYR A 494 -4.10 13.36 -8.92
CA TYR A 494 -5.06 13.64 -9.98
C TYR A 494 -5.67 15.02 -9.79
N ILE A 495 -5.62 15.85 -10.82
CA ILE A 495 -6.39 17.09 -10.84
C ILE A 495 -7.87 16.74 -10.87
N SER A 496 -8.63 17.25 -9.91
CA SER A 496 -10.04 16.91 -9.77
C SER A 496 -10.99 18.10 -10.00
N LYS A 497 -10.46 19.31 -10.23
CA LYS A 497 -11.33 20.49 -10.37
C LYS A 497 -12.28 20.41 -11.55
N GLU A 498 -11.91 19.76 -12.63
CA GLU A 498 -12.77 19.54 -13.81
C GLU A 498 -13.55 18.21 -13.70
N SER A 499 -13.03 17.24 -12.98
CA SER A 499 -13.72 15.97 -12.71
C SER A 499 -14.54 16.04 -11.43
N LEU A 500 -15.75 16.59 -11.51
CA LEU A 500 -16.62 16.80 -10.34
C LEU A 500 -17.04 15.48 -9.68
N ALA A 501 -17.16 14.39 -10.44
CA ALA A 501 -17.43 13.08 -9.86
C ALA A 501 -16.24 12.59 -9.01
N GLN A 502 -15.01 12.74 -9.49
CA GLN A 502 -13.81 12.37 -8.72
C GLN A 502 -13.64 13.28 -7.50
N GLN A 503 -13.86 14.59 -7.66
CA GLN A 503 -13.81 15.57 -6.56
C GLN A 503 -14.82 15.21 -5.47
N GLY A 504 -16.07 14.91 -5.85
CA GLY A 504 -17.08 14.42 -4.90
C GLY A 504 -16.64 13.14 -4.17
N GLY A 505 -15.98 12.23 -4.86
CA GLY A 505 -15.41 11.01 -4.28
C GLY A 505 -14.35 11.30 -3.22
N TYR A 506 -13.49 12.29 -3.43
CA TYR A 506 -12.50 12.69 -2.44
C TYR A 506 -13.12 13.29 -1.17
N TYR A 507 -14.23 14.03 -1.31
CA TYR A 507 -14.93 14.60 -0.15
C TYR A 507 -15.78 13.60 0.62
N LEU A 508 -16.36 12.61 -0.07
CA LEU A 508 -17.21 11.59 0.56
C LEU A 508 -16.44 10.49 1.28
N THR A 509 -15.16 10.28 0.95
CA THR A 509 -14.36 9.26 1.61
C THR A 509 -14.04 9.64 3.06
N ASN A 510 -14.23 8.69 3.98
CA ASN A 510 -13.99 8.92 5.40
C ASN A 510 -12.52 9.21 5.74
N LYS A 511 -11.61 8.64 5.00
CA LYS A 511 -10.16 8.60 5.27
C LYS A 511 -9.36 9.76 4.67
N GLY A 512 -9.94 10.55 3.77
CA GLY A 512 -9.25 11.66 3.09
C GLY A 512 -9.20 11.47 1.58
N PRO A 513 -8.58 12.39 0.79
CA PRO A 513 -8.63 12.41 -0.66
C PRO A 513 -7.79 11.30 -1.27
N GLN A 514 -8.39 10.13 -1.40
CA GLN A 514 -7.78 8.91 -1.89
C GLN A 514 -8.63 8.28 -3.00
N HIS A 515 -8.02 7.94 -4.13
CA HIS A 515 -8.70 7.45 -5.33
C HIS A 515 -9.16 5.98 -5.25
N ASP A 516 -8.80 5.23 -4.22
CA ASP A 516 -9.07 3.80 -4.17
C ASP A 516 -10.54 3.43 -3.93
N GLU A 517 -11.35 4.32 -3.36
CA GLU A 517 -12.79 4.10 -3.14
C GLU A 517 -13.67 4.70 -4.24
N ALA A 518 -13.29 5.84 -4.79
CA ALA A 518 -14.00 6.49 -5.87
C ALA A 518 -13.04 6.77 -7.03
N TRP A 519 -13.01 5.88 -8.01
CA TRP A 519 -12.24 6.03 -9.23
C TRP A 519 -13.20 6.35 -10.38
N LEU A 520 -13.64 7.61 -10.45
CA LEU A 520 -14.65 8.07 -11.41
C LEU A 520 -14.08 8.93 -12.54
N ILE A 521 -12.79 9.24 -12.48
CA ILE A 521 -12.14 10.17 -13.40
C ILE A 521 -12.25 9.71 -14.87
N PHE A 522 -12.11 8.41 -15.13
CA PHE A 522 -12.29 7.85 -16.48
C PHE A 522 -13.74 7.91 -16.97
N MET A 523 -14.69 7.58 -16.09
CA MET A 523 -16.11 7.63 -16.45
C MET A 523 -16.57 9.07 -16.70
N ASP A 524 -16.02 10.03 -15.92
CA ASP A 524 -16.38 11.43 -15.99
C ASP A 524 -15.71 12.13 -17.17
N MET A 525 -14.38 12.12 -17.24
CA MET A 525 -13.62 12.94 -18.17
C MET A 525 -13.21 12.22 -19.44
N VAL A 526 -12.74 10.97 -19.35
CA VAL A 526 -12.20 10.25 -20.50
C VAL A 526 -13.31 9.62 -21.34
N ASN A 527 -14.25 8.95 -20.70
CA ASN A 527 -15.33 8.21 -21.39
C ASN A 527 -16.63 9.01 -21.52
N ASN A 528 -16.73 10.18 -20.87
CA ASN A 528 -17.92 11.05 -20.85
C ASN A 528 -19.24 10.30 -20.56
N LYS A 529 -19.19 9.34 -19.62
CA LYS A 529 -20.36 8.53 -19.23
C LYS A 529 -21.22 9.20 -18.14
N LEU A 530 -20.75 10.29 -17.56
CA LEU A 530 -21.40 11.03 -16.48
C LEU A 530 -21.67 12.50 -16.88
N PRO A 531 -22.52 12.74 -17.90
CA PRO A 531 -22.64 14.08 -18.50
C PRO A 531 -23.43 15.08 -17.62
N THR A 532 -24.20 14.62 -16.62
CA THR A 532 -25.01 15.50 -15.75
C THR A 532 -24.60 15.36 -14.28
N PHE A 533 -25.00 16.34 -13.47
CA PHE A 533 -24.78 16.28 -12.03
C PHE A 533 -25.48 15.08 -11.37
N GLU A 534 -26.69 14.75 -11.83
CA GLU A 534 -27.46 13.62 -11.34
C GLU A 534 -26.72 12.30 -11.62
N ALA A 535 -26.20 12.13 -12.84
CA ALA A 535 -25.41 10.96 -13.22
C ALA A 535 -24.13 10.84 -12.37
N LYS A 536 -23.46 11.97 -12.09
CA LYS A 536 -22.29 12.00 -11.21
C LYS A 536 -22.64 11.62 -9.77
N ALA A 537 -23.75 12.17 -9.24
CA ALA A 537 -24.25 11.86 -7.90
C ALA A 537 -24.65 10.38 -7.75
N GLU A 538 -25.33 9.81 -8.74
CA GLU A 538 -25.68 8.39 -8.77
C GLU A 538 -24.42 7.51 -8.79
N ALA A 539 -23.44 7.84 -9.63
CA ALA A 539 -22.18 7.13 -9.69
C ALA A 539 -21.41 7.19 -8.34
N LEU A 540 -21.44 8.35 -7.68
CA LEU A 540 -20.83 8.52 -6.34
C LEU A 540 -21.53 7.70 -5.25
N HIS A 541 -22.82 7.47 -5.37
CA HIS A 541 -23.54 6.60 -4.44
C HIS A 541 -23.17 5.12 -4.64
N TYR A 542 -23.08 4.69 -5.88
CA TYR A 542 -22.93 3.28 -6.24
C TYR A 542 -21.46 2.80 -6.27
N PHE A 543 -20.58 3.57 -6.89
CA PHE A 543 -19.22 3.11 -7.23
C PHE A 543 -18.34 2.79 -6.02
N PRO A 544 -18.34 3.58 -4.93
CA PRO A 544 -17.58 3.26 -3.72
C PRO A 544 -18.03 1.94 -3.07
N MET A 545 -19.33 1.63 -3.08
CA MET A 545 -19.85 0.35 -2.56
C MET A 545 -19.29 -0.82 -3.36
N PHE A 546 -19.29 -0.70 -4.69
CA PHE A 546 -18.78 -1.74 -5.58
C PHE A 546 -17.27 -1.95 -5.39
N ARG A 547 -16.48 -0.87 -5.29
CA ARG A 547 -15.04 -0.97 -5.02
C ARG A 547 -14.74 -1.56 -3.64
N THR A 548 -15.53 -1.22 -2.66
CA THR A 548 -15.42 -1.80 -1.31
C THR A 548 -15.64 -3.30 -1.33
N TRP A 549 -16.58 -3.81 -2.14
CA TRP A 549 -16.85 -5.23 -2.27
C TRP A 549 -15.59 -6.05 -2.62
N PHE A 550 -14.71 -5.55 -3.50
CA PHE A 550 -13.43 -6.21 -3.79
C PHE A 550 -12.54 -6.29 -2.55
N GLY A 551 -12.48 -5.21 -1.77
CA GLY A 551 -11.75 -5.19 -0.50
C GLY A 551 -12.30 -6.19 0.53
N LEU A 552 -13.62 -6.41 0.57
CA LEU A 552 -14.24 -7.43 1.42
C LEU A 552 -13.83 -8.86 1.02
N GLN A 553 -13.64 -9.09 -0.27
CA GLN A 553 -13.29 -10.41 -0.82
C GLN A 553 -11.78 -10.73 -0.74
N GLY A 554 -10.92 -9.75 -0.47
CA GLY A 554 -9.46 -9.90 -0.57
C GLY A 554 -8.95 -9.85 -2.01
N LEU A 555 -9.66 -9.09 -2.87
CA LEU A 555 -9.36 -8.93 -4.29
C LEU A 555 -8.73 -7.59 -4.61
N CYS A 556 -7.87 -7.59 -5.61
CA CYS A 556 -7.35 -6.38 -6.23
C CYS A 556 -8.43 -5.69 -7.07
N LYS A 557 -8.43 -4.36 -7.06
CA LYS A 557 -9.36 -3.53 -7.83
C LYS A 557 -8.96 -3.39 -9.31
N LEU A 558 -7.66 -3.51 -9.64
CA LEU A 558 -7.15 -3.26 -10.99
C LEU A 558 -7.74 -4.20 -12.06
N PRO A 559 -7.78 -5.54 -11.90
CA PRO A 559 -8.37 -6.41 -12.93
C PRO A 559 -9.83 -6.11 -13.24
N TRP A 560 -10.54 -5.51 -12.29
CA TRP A 560 -11.93 -5.11 -12.49
C TRP A 560 -12.05 -3.72 -13.10
N ASN A 561 -11.18 -2.80 -12.69
CA ASN A 561 -11.28 -1.38 -13.03
C ASN A 561 -10.82 -1.11 -14.47
N ASP A 562 -9.76 -1.78 -14.88
CA ASP A 562 -8.99 -1.42 -16.06
C ASP A 562 -9.23 -2.37 -17.24
N ILE A 563 -9.74 -3.58 -16.98
CA ILE A 563 -10.16 -4.51 -18.05
C ILE A 563 -11.68 -4.59 -18.10
N GLU A 564 -12.25 -4.07 -19.16
CA GLU A 564 -13.70 -4.11 -19.44
C GLU A 564 -14.01 -5.21 -20.46
N PRO A 565 -14.50 -6.39 -20.03
CA PRO A 565 -14.94 -7.42 -20.95
C PRO A 565 -16.23 -6.99 -21.70
N ALA A 566 -16.50 -7.63 -22.82
CA ALA A 566 -17.67 -7.32 -23.64
C ALA A 566 -19.02 -7.48 -22.90
N ASP A 567 -19.06 -8.31 -21.85
CA ASP A 567 -20.25 -8.56 -21.02
C ASP A 567 -20.30 -7.68 -19.74
N ASN A 568 -19.46 -6.67 -19.63
CA ASN A 568 -19.39 -5.81 -18.43
C ASN A 568 -20.71 -5.10 -18.13
N ALA A 569 -21.53 -4.79 -19.15
CA ALA A 569 -22.87 -4.22 -18.97
C ALA A 569 -23.82 -5.15 -18.20
N LYS A 570 -23.50 -6.43 -18.10
CA LYS A 570 -24.24 -7.45 -17.34
C LYS A 570 -23.51 -7.81 -16.04
N TRP A 571 -22.99 -6.82 -15.36
CA TRP A 571 -22.12 -7.03 -14.21
C TRP A 571 -22.68 -7.93 -13.09
N PRO A 572 -23.99 -8.03 -12.80
CA PRO A 572 -24.50 -8.99 -11.82
C PRO A 572 -24.23 -10.45 -12.20
N GLU A 573 -24.05 -10.72 -13.49
CA GLU A 573 -23.72 -12.02 -14.06
C GLU A 573 -22.23 -12.17 -14.35
N SER A 574 -21.44 -11.11 -14.12
CA SER A 574 -20.00 -11.11 -14.44
C SER A 574 -19.23 -12.06 -13.53
N ASN A 575 -18.16 -12.65 -14.07
CA ASN A 575 -17.23 -13.50 -13.31
C ASN A 575 -16.64 -12.81 -12.08
N LYS A 576 -16.54 -11.48 -12.07
CA LYS A 576 -16.03 -10.67 -10.97
C LYS A 576 -16.95 -10.67 -9.76
N VAL A 577 -18.26 -10.71 -9.97
CA VAL A 577 -19.27 -10.85 -8.90
C VAL A 577 -19.46 -12.32 -8.52
N GLN A 578 -19.48 -13.20 -9.50
CA GLN A 578 -19.73 -14.63 -9.27
C GLN A 578 -18.63 -15.30 -8.45
N ILE A 579 -17.39 -14.78 -8.49
CA ILE A 579 -16.28 -15.36 -7.72
C ILE A 579 -16.56 -15.39 -6.22
N GLY A 580 -17.12 -14.33 -5.65
CA GLY A 580 -17.48 -14.30 -4.24
C GLY A 580 -18.52 -15.35 -3.88
N ARG A 581 -19.51 -15.55 -4.76
CA ARG A 581 -20.53 -16.61 -4.60
C ARG A 581 -19.92 -18.00 -4.68
N ALA A 582 -19.04 -18.23 -5.63
CA ALA A 582 -18.35 -19.52 -5.77
C ALA A 582 -17.37 -19.79 -4.63
N SER A 583 -16.74 -18.76 -4.08
CA SER A 583 -15.78 -18.89 -2.98
C SER A 583 -16.44 -19.26 -1.66
N CYS A 584 -17.56 -18.64 -1.27
CA CYS A 584 -18.14 -18.83 0.05
C CYS A 584 -19.59 -19.35 0.07
N ARG A 585 -20.25 -19.52 -1.08
CA ARG A 585 -21.61 -20.07 -1.27
C ARG A 585 -22.75 -19.45 -0.46
N GLU A 586 -22.52 -18.36 0.24
CA GLU A 586 -23.54 -17.68 1.02
C GLU A 586 -23.67 -16.24 0.54
N ARG A 587 -24.92 -15.80 0.55
CA ARG A 587 -25.43 -14.52 0.08
C ARG A 587 -24.37 -13.43 0.00
N VAL A 588 -23.73 -13.31 -1.17
CA VAL A 588 -23.14 -12.04 -1.54
C VAL A 588 -24.32 -11.12 -1.79
N TYR A 589 -24.50 -10.13 -0.93
CA TYR A 589 -25.55 -9.14 -1.07
C TYR A 589 -25.54 -8.61 -2.49
N HIS A 590 -26.70 -8.66 -3.14
CA HIS A 590 -26.96 -7.76 -4.26
C HIS A 590 -26.95 -6.35 -3.66
N PRO A 591 -26.17 -5.41 -4.17
CA PRO A 591 -26.52 -4.01 -4.00
C PRO A 591 -27.89 -3.86 -4.68
N VAL A 592 -28.86 -3.37 -3.94
CA VAL A 592 -30.20 -3.00 -4.43
C VAL A 592 -30.06 -1.79 -5.32
#